data_35f36d4d62516f3cbb6bce6cd3ff69d9
#
_entry.id   35f36d4d62516f3cbb6bce6cd3ff69d9
#
_cell.length_a   1.000
_cell.length_b   1.000
_cell.length_c   1.000
_cell.angle_alpha   90.00
_cell.angle_beta   90.00
_cell.angle_gamma   90.00
#
_symmetry.space_group_name_H-M   'P 1'
#
loop_
_entity.id
_entity.type
_entity.pdbx_description
1 polymer ?
#
loop_
_entity_poly.entity_id
_entity_poly.type
_entity_poly.pdbx_seq_one_letter_code
_entity_poly.pdbx_strand_id
1 'polypeptide(L)'
;MPALQIVHSKLHRPRVVGDFVDRGELLRLLEVGSQLPLTLLSAPPGYGKTSLVAHWLDGYAGQGHRCAWLSLDATDSDPLVFLRYFVAAVRTAMADACRETLNALEEAPPPSLEFLAGSLSNDLDALPTPLVLVLDDYQRIDSPATHALLDRLLARPASHLHLVIVSRHEPALALAASRVRQTMIEIRAPQLQFSDQDSATLIERCVGRAVPPAALAQQIGRAHV
;
A
#
# COMPACT_ATOMS: atom_id res chain seq x y z
N MET A 1 5.18 19.49 22.70
CA MET A 1 5.97 19.24 21.47
C MET A 1 5.38 20.07 20.34
N PRO A 2 6.18 20.63 19.40
CA PRO A 2 5.57 21.30 18.25
C PRO A 2 4.67 20.30 17.51
N ALA A 3 3.51 20.77 17.04
CA ALA A 3 2.59 19.96 16.25
C ALA A 3 3.35 19.44 15.03
N LEU A 4 3.28 18.11 14.76
CA LEU A 4 3.87 17.52 13.58
C LEU A 4 3.20 18.12 12.34
N GLN A 5 3.96 18.82 11.51
CA GLN A 5 3.47 19.33 10.25
C GLN A 5 3.35 18.17 9.25
N ILE A 6 2.13 17.89 8.79
CA ILE A 6 1.87 16.85 7.80
C ILE A 6 2.43 17.26 6.44
N VAL A 7 3.31 16.44 5.88
CA VAL A 7 3.85 16.59 4.52
C VAL A 7 2.84 15.98 3.53
N HIS A 8 2.03 16.82 2.90
CA HIS A 8 0.93 16.38 2.03
C HIS A 8 1.37 15.53 0.84
N SER A 9 2.61 15.71 0.33
CA SER A 9 3.13 14.88 -0.77
C SER A 9 3.18 13.39 -0.44
N LYS A 10 3.32 13.01 0.85
CA LYS A 10 3.26 11.61 1.30
C LYS A 10 1.85 10.99 1.16
N LEU A 11 0.82 11.83 1.13
CA LEU A 11 -0.59 11.42 1.05
C LEU A 11 -1.10 11.37 -0.40
N HIS A 12 -0.26 11.71 -1.36
CA HIS A 12 -0.63 11.72 -2.77
C HIS A 12 -0.19 10.43 -3.44
N ARG A 13 -1.14 9.77 -4.11
CA ARG A 13 -0.83 8.64 -4.97
C ARG A 13 0.07 9.10 -6.14
N PRO A 14 1.16 8.37 -6.45
CA PRO A 14 1.98 8.65 -7.63
C PRO A 14 1.15 8.61 -8.91
N ARG A 15 1.43 9.55 -9.82
CA ARG A 15 0.81 9.52 -11.15
C ARG A 15 1.43 8.40 -11.97
N VAL A 16 0.60 7.57 -12.58
CA VAL A 16 1.06 6.56 -13.53
C VAL A 16 1.29 7.26 -14.87
N VAL A 17 2.51 7.14 -15.39
CA VAL A 17 2.85 7.67 -16.71
C VAL A 17 2.19 6.78 -17.77
N GLY A 18 1.79 7.35 -18.93
CA GLY A 18 0.94 6.73 -19.94
C GLY A 18 1.42 5.41 -20.60
N ASP A 19 2.63 4.95 -20.26
CA ASP A 19 3.22 3.71 -20.81
C ASP A 19 2.99 2.47 -19.94
N PHE A 20 1.95 2.49 -19.09
CA PHE A 20 1.64 1.32 -18.25
C PHE A 20 1.23 0.12 -19.12
N VAL A 21 1.97 -0.99 -18.98
CA VAL A 21 1.61 -2.26 -19.61
C VAL A 21 0.44 -2.87 -18.83
N ASP A 22 -0.68 -3.13 -19.53
CA ASP A 22 -1.86 -3.73 -18.91
C ASP A 22 -1.52 -5.13 -18.38
N ARG A 23 -1.72 -5.32 -17.08
CA ARG A 23 -1.47 -6.56 -16.34
C ARG A 23 -2.79 -7.10 -15.78
N GLY A 24 -3.72 -7.38 -16.67
CA GLY A 24 -5.10 -7.71 -16.35
C GLY A 24 -5.28 -8.82 -15.29
N GLU A 25 -4.37 -9.81 -15.23
CA GLU A 25 -4.41 -10.85 -14.20
C GLU A 25 -4.09 -10.29 -12.81
N LEU A 26 -3.03 -9.45 -12.70
CA LEU A 26 -2.67 -8.82 -11.43
C LEU A 26 -3.70 -7.79 -10.98
N LEU A 27 -4.30 -7.05 -11.91
CA LEU A 27 -5.38 -6.11 -11.61
C LEU A 27 -6.60 -6.86 -11.05
N ARG A 28 -6.94 -8.03 -11.61
CA ARG A 28 -7.99 -8.90 -11.07
C ARG A 28 -7.65 -9.45 -9.69
N LEU A 29 -6.40 -9.82 -9.42
CA LEU A 29 -5.97 -10.24 -8.09
C LEU A 29 -6.12 -9.11 -7.06
N LEU A 30 -5.77 -7.87 -7.42
CA LEU A 30 -5.98 -6.70 -6.56
C LEU A 30 -7.46 -6.44 -6.31
N GLU A 31 -8.31 -6.58 -7.34
CA GLU A 31 -9.76 -6.41 -7.23
C GLU A 31 -10.37 -7.46 -6.28
N VAL A 32 -10.04 -8.74 -6.46
CA VAL A 32 -10.48 -9.80 -5.54
C VAL A 32 -9.92 -9.56 -4.13
N GLY A 33 -8.67 -9.12 -4.04
CA GLY A 33 -8.01 -8.79 -2.78
C GLY A 33 -8.72 -7.69 -2.00
N SER A 34 -9.34 -6.74 -2.69
CA SER A 34 -10.02 -5.61 -2.05
C SER A 34 -11.19 -6.01 -1.14
N GLN A 35 -11.69 -7.24 -1.28
CA GLN A 35 -12.69 -7.83 -0.41
C GLN A 35 -12.12 -8.49 0.86
N LEU A 36 -10.80 -8.56 0.98
CA LEU A 36 -10.09 -9.14 2.11
C LEU A 36 -9.44 -8.02 2.95
N PRO A 37 -9.09 -8.27 4.21
CA PRO A 37 -8.43 -7.26 5.06
C PRO A 37 -7.07 -6.77 4.54
N LEU A 38 -6.31 -7.60 3.82
CA LEU A 38 -4.93 -7.29 3.46
C LEU A 38 -4.56 -7.80 2.07
N THR A 39 -3.87 -6.95 1.31
CA THR A 39 -3.05 -7.35 0.15
C THR A 39 -1.60 -6.95 0.39
N LEU A 40 -0.67 -7.89 0.24
CA LEU A 40 0.76 -7.67 0.32
C LEU A 40 1.41 -7.79 -1.06
N LEU A 41 2.07 -6.73 -1.52
CA LEU A 41 2.97 -6.78 -2.68
C LEU A 41 4.42 -6.73 -2.19
N SER A 42 5.15 -7.82 -2.39
CA SER A 42 6.56 -7.92 -1.96
C SER A 42 7.46 -8.41 -3.10
N ALA A 43 8.35 -7.54 -3.57
CA ALA A 43 9.33 -7.83 -4.62
C ALA A 43 10.45 -6.78 -4.60
N PRO A 44 11.65 -7.07 -5.15
CA PRO A 44 12.74 -6.11 -5.29
C PRO A 44 12.33 -4.80 -5.98
N PRO A 45 13.16 -3.74 -5.91
CA PRO A 45 12.92 -2.52 -6.68
C PRO A 45 12.86 -2.81 -8.19
N GLY A 46 12.14 -1.98 -8.95
CA GLY A 46 12.01 -2.14 -10.39
C GLY A 46 10.87 -3.06 -10.88
N TYR A 47 10.23 -3.83 -10.01
CA TYR A 47 9.13 -4.74 -10.37
C TYR A 47 7.77 -4.05 -10.60
N GLY A 48 7.71 -2.73 -10.61
CA GLY A 48 6.50 -1.96 -10.91
C GLY A 48 5.38 -2.03 -9.88
N LYS A 49 5.66 -2.44 -8.63
CA LYS A 49 4.65 -2.58 -7.55
C LYS A 49 3.83 -1.33 -7.33
N THR A 50 4.49 -0.21 -7.08
CA THR A 50 3.86 1.10 -6.83
C THR A 50 3.01 1.53 -8.03
N SER A 51 3.55 1.39 -9.26
CA SER A 51 2.82 1.73 -10.49
C SER A 51 1.61 0.85 -10.72
N LEU A 52 1.71 -0.46 -10.43
CA LEU A 52 0.59 -1.41 -10.53
C LEU A 52 -0.55 -1.03 -9.59
N VAL A 53 -0.24 -0.79 -8.30
CA VAL A 53 -1.24 -0.41 -7.30
C VAL A 53 -1.83 0.96 -7.62
N ALA A 54 -1.01 1.94 -8.03
CA ALA A 54 -1.49 3.27 -8.40
C ALA A 54 -2.44 3.20 -9.62
N HIS A 55 -2.11 2.41 -10.64
CA HIS A 55 -2.95 2.19 -11.81
C HIS A 55 -4.29 1.50 -11.45
N TRP A 56 -4.22 0.44 -10.64
CA TRP A 56 -5.43 -0.21 -10.15
C TRP A 56 -6.35 0.77 -9.41
N LEU A 57 -5.80 1.59 -8.52
CA LEU A 57 -6.58 2.59 -7.77
C LEU A 57 -7.18 3.69 -8.65
N ASP A 58 -6.59 4.00 -9.81
CA ASP A 58 -7.19 4.95 -10.76
C ASP A 58 -8.53 4.42 -11.28
N GLY A 59 -8.57 3.15 -11.69
CA GLY A 59 -9.79 2.47 -12.11
C GLY A 59 -10.79 2.29 -10.96
N TYR A 60 -10.30 1.86 -9.79
CA TYR A 60 -11.12 1.59 -8.61
C TYR A 60 -11.80 2.86 -8.06
N ALA A 61 -11.06 3.97 -7.95
CA ALA A 61 -11.60 5.27 -7.57
C ALA A 61 -12.58 5.83 -8.63
N GLY A 62 -12.32 5.58 -9.91
CA GLY A 62 -13.22 5.94 -11.01
C GLY A 62 -14.60 5.27 -10.92
N GLN A 63 -14.70 4.13 -10.23
CA GLN A 63 -15.95 3.44 -9.93
C GLN A 63 -16.65 3.97 -8.66
N GLY A 64 -16.12 5.01 -8.03
CA GLY A 64 -16.68 5.64 -6.83
C GLY A 64 -16.20 5.07 -5.50
N HIS A 65 -15.21 4.16 -5.51
CA HIS A 65 -14.65 3.60 -4.29
C HIS A 65 -13.73 4.59 -3.57
N ARG A 66 -13.69 4.52 -2.24
CA ARG A 66 -12.82 5.36 -1.42
C ARG A 66 -11.41 4.78 -1.37
N CYS A 67 -10.42 5.62 -1.69
CA CYS A 67 -9.02 5.24 -1.72
C CYS A 67 -8.18 6.28 -0.99
N ALA A 68 -7.19 5.82 -0.24
CA ALA A 68 -6.19 6.65 0.42
C ALA A 68 -4.79 6.08 0.17
N TRP A 69 -3.78 6.95 0.23
CA TRP A 69 -2.39 6.61 -0.02
C TRP A 69 -1.49 7.22 1.05
N LEU A 70 -0.51 6.44 1.51
CA LEU A 70 0.57 6.89 2.37
C LEU A 70 1.89 6.33 1.88
N SER A 71 2.77 7.22 1.38
CA SER A 71 4.17 6.88 1.10
C SER A 71 4.99 7.02 2.38
N LEU A 72 5.59 5.92 2.80
CA LEU A 72 6.33 5.83 4.06
C LEU A 72 7.81 6.19 3.88
N ASP A 73 8.39 6.80 4.90
CA ASP A 73 9.82 7.02 5.02
C ASP A 73 10.34 6.63 6.41
N ALA A 74 11.63 6.80 6.67
CA ALA A 74 12.25 6.40 7.93
C ALA A 74 11.70 7.13 9.17
N THR A 75 11.15 8.34 8.99
CA THR A 75 10.58 9.12 10.11
C THR A 75 9.28 8.50 10.62
N ASP A 76 8.57 7.74 9.77
CA ASP A 76 7.35 7.03 10.15
C ASP A 76 7.63 5.77 11.00
N SER A 77 8.90 5.46 11.26
CA SER A 77 9.26 4.41 12.24
C SER A 77 8.85 4.78 13.67
N ASP A 78 8.73 6.08 14.00
CA ASP A 78 8.09 6.51 15.26
C ASP A 78 6.59 6.19 15.20
N PRO A 79 6.04 5.42 16.16
CA PRO A 79 4.65 4.97 16.09
C PRO A 79 3.62 6.11 16.20
N LEU A 80 3.94 7.21 16.89
CA LEU A 80 3.05 8.37 16.97
C LEU A 80 3.06 9.15 15.66
N VAL A 81 4.23 9.26 15.01
CA VAL A 81 4.34 9.86 13.67
C VAL A 81 3.57 9.01 12.65
N PHE A 82 3.78 7.69 12.68
CA PHE A 82 3.06 6.74 11.83
C PHE A 82 1.54 6.90 11.98
N LEU A 83 1.03 6.89 13.22
CA LEU A 83 -0.40 7.03 13.49
C LEU A 83 -0.96 8.36 12.95
N ARG A 84 -0.24 9.46 13.13
CA ARG A 84 -0.66 10.77 12.61
C ARG A 84 -0.77 10.75 11.09
N TYR A 85 0.20 10.17 10.37
CA TYR A 85 0.13 10.03 8.92
C TYR A 85 -0.94 9.04 8.47
N PHE A 86 -1.11 7.93 9.19
CA PHE A 86 -2.16 6.95 8.91
C PHE A 86 -3.56 7.62 8.99
N VAL A 87 -3.85 8.29 10.09
CA VAL A 87 -5.09 9.06 10.27
C VAL A 87 -5.24 10.13 9.19
N ALA A 88 -4.17 10.89 8.91
CA ALA A 88 -4.21 11.92 7.88
C ALA A 88 -4.52 11.31 6.48
N ALA A 89 -3.95 10.14 6.15
CA ALA A 89 -4.23 9.43 4.91
C ALA A 89 -5.71 9.00 4.82
N VAL A 90 -6.25 8.37 5.86
CA VAL A 90 -7.68 8.00 5.93
C VAL A 90 -8.56 9.23 5.71
N ARG A 91 -8.23 10.36 6.33
CA ARG A 91 -8.98 11.62 6.23
C ARG A 91 -8.90 12.30 4.86
N THR A 92 -7.95 11.95 4.00
CA THR A 92 -7.98 12.40 2.59
C THR A 92 -9.16 11.83 1.82
N ALA A 93 -9.62 10.62 2.17
CA ALA A 93 -10.76 9.96 1.55
C ALA A 93 -12.08 10.23 2.30
N MET A 94 -12.01 10.41 3.61
CA MET A 94 -13.17 10.61 4.52
C MET A 94 -12.81 11.63 5.60
N ALA A 95 -13.07 12.92 5.35
CA ALA A 95 -12.61 14.05 6.17
C ALA A 95 -12.98 13.95 7.66
N ASP A 96 -14.11 13.31 7.99
CA ASP A 96 -14.61 13.17 9.35
C ASP A 96 -14.20 11.86 10.04
N ALA A 97 -13.44 10.99 9.37
CA ALA A 97 -12.99 9.72 9.95
C ALA A 97 -11.90 9.92 11.03
N CYS A 98 -11.73 8.92 11.88
CA CYS A 98 -10.69 8.84 12.90
C CYS A 98 -10.66 10.04 13.86
N ARG A 99 -11.83 10.51 14.29
CA ARG A 99 -11.92 11.68 15.20
C ARG A 99 -11.41 11.38 16.59
N GLU A 100 -11.76 10.22 17.15
CA GLU A 100 -11.33 9.83 18.51
C GLU A 100 -9.82 9.62 18.55
N THR A 101 -9.28 8.93 17.58
CA THR A 101 -7.83 8.72 17.46
C THR A 101 -7.08 10.04 17.27
N LEU A 102 -7.61 10.95 16.43
CA LEU A 102 -6.99 12.25 16.20
C LEU A 102 -6.95 13.08 17.49
N ASN A 103 -8.07 13.16 18.21
CA ASN A 103 -8.16 13.88 19.49
C ASN A 103 -7.17 13.32 20.51
N ALA A 104 -7.11 11.98 20.63
CA ALA A 104 -6.17 11.31 21.54
C ALA A 104 -4.70 11.59 21.17
N LEU A 105 -4.38 11.69 19.87
CA LEU A 105 -3.03 12.04 19.41
C LEU A 105 -2.64 13.50 19.70
N GLU A 106 -3.61 14.38 19.95
CA GLU A 106 -3.40 15.79 20.31
C GLU A 106 -3.24 16.00 21.82
N GLU A 107 -3.54 15.01 22.66
CA GLU A 107 -3.35 15.09 24.10
C GLU A 107 -1.86 15.24 24.49
N ALA A 108 -1.60 15.91 25.59
CA ALA A 108 -0.26 16.11 26.13
C ALA A 108 -0.20 15.77 27.62
N PRO A 109 0.46 14.66 28.04
CA PRO A 109 1.16 13.68 27.19
C PRO A 109 0.17 12.81 26.38
N PRO A 110 0.60 12.27 25.22
CA PRO A 110 -0.25 11.37 24.45
C PRO A 110 -0.52 10.07 25.23
N PRO A 111 -1.70 9.43 25.06
CA PRO A 111 -2.02 8.16 25.65
C PRO A 111 -1.08 7.02 25.23
N SER A 112 -1.21 5.86 25.88
CA SER A 112 -0.41 4.68 25.50
C SER A 112 -0.69 4.24 24.06
N LEU A 113 0.30 3.62 23.40
CA LEU A 113 0.12 3.06 22.05
C LEU A 113 -1.00 2.03 22.00
N GLU A 114 -1.25 1.32 23.09
CA GLU A 114 -2.34 0.35 23.19
C GLU A 114 -3.71 1.04 23.13
N PHE A 115 -3.87 2.15 23.85
CA PHE A 115 -5.08 2.97 23.79
C PHE A 115 -5.30 3.53 22.38
N LEU A 116 -4.25 4.12 21.79
CA LEU A 116 -4.31 4.68 20.44
C LEU A 116 -4.65 3.62 19.37
N ALA A 117 -4.09 2.41 19.49
CA ALA A 117 -4.44 1.30 18.60
C ALA A 117 -5.90 0.87 18.76
N GLY A 118 -6.42 0.86 20.00
CA GLY A 118 -7.83 0.58 20.28
C GLY A 118 -8.76 1.64 19.70
N SER A 119 -8.46 2.93 19.92
CA SER A 119 -9.21 4.06 19.34
C SER A 119 -9.22 4.00 17.81
N LEU A 120 -8.05 3.75 17.19
CA LEU A 120 -7.96 3.61 15.74
C LEU A 120 -8.79 2.43 15.22
N SER A 121 -8.76 1.29 15.89
CA SER A 121 -9.60 0.13 15.51
C SER A 121 -11.08 0.48 15.53
N ASN A 122 -11.55 1.14 16.60
CA ASN A 122 -12.94 1.56 16.75
C ASN A 122 -13.35 2.58 15.67
N ASP A 123 -12.48 3.57 15.41
CA ASP A 123 -12.72 4.58 14.37
C ASP A 123 -12.80 3.95 12.97
N LEU A 124 -11.95 2.95 12.70
CA LEU A 124 -11.93 2.24 11.41
C LEU A 124 -13.14 1.31 11.25
N ASP A 125 -13.63 0.68 12.31
CA ASP A 125 -14.87 -0.11 12.30
C ASP A 125 -16.11 0.77 12.08
N ALA A 126 -16.05 2.03 12.50
CA ALA A 126 -17.14 3.00 12.34
C ALA A 126 -17.14 3.68 10.95
N LEU A 127 -16.25 3.32 10.02
CA LEU A 127 -16.25 3.88 8.68
C LEU A 127 -17.58 3.60 7.97
N PRO A 128 -18.20 4.61 7.35
CA PRO A 128 -19.53 4.46 6.73
C PRO A 128 -19.51 3.67 5.43
N THR A 129 -18.34 3.56 4.78
CA THR A 129 -18.14 2.87 3.50
C THR A 129 -16.77 2.23 3.45
N PRO A 130 -16.59 1.17 2.62
CA PRO A 130 -15.27 0.56 2.44
C PRO A 130 -14.22 1.56 1.97
N LEU A 131 -13.01 1.41 2.52
CA LEU A 131 -11.82 2.20 2.22
C LEU A 131 -10.66 1.28 1.86
N VAL A 132 -10.00 1.55 0.76
CA VAL A 132 -8.67 0.99 0.45
C VAL A 132 -7.60 1.97 0.90
N LEU A 133 -6.71 1.55 1.79
CA LEU A 133 -5.54 2.35 2.21
C LEU A 133 -4.25 1.66 1.77
N VAL A 134 -3.45 2.35 0.98
CA VAL A 134 -2.12 1.88 0.55
C VAL A 134 -1.04 2.42 1.46
N LEU A 135 -0.20 1.54 1.96
CA LEU A 135 1.06 1.84 2.65
C LEU A 135 2.21 1.48 1.70
N ASP A 136 2.73 2.48 1.00
CA ASP A 136 3.83 2.29 0.04
C ASP A 136 5.19 2.49 0.70
N ASP A 137 6.20 1.81 0.18
CA ASP A 137 7.57 1.78 0.72
C ASP A 137 7.65 1.30 2.19
N TYR A 138 6.83 0.32 2.58
CA TYR A 138 6.75 -0.19 3.95
C TYR A 138 8.08 -0.69 4.52
N GLN A 139 9.05 -1.10 3.68
CA GLN A 139 10.41 -1.46 4.08
C GLN A 139 11.19 -0.31 4.74
N ARG A 140 10.65 0.89 4.77
CA ARG A 140 11.24 2.05 5.47
C ARG A 140 10.96 2.06 6.96
N ILE A 141 9.97 1.28 7.38
CA ILE A 141 9.61 1.12 8.80
C ILE A 141 10.56 0.12 9.44
N ASP A 142 11.29 0.56 10.47
CA ASP A 142 12.27 -0.24 11.21
C ASP A 142 12.00 -0.19 12.73
N SER A 143 10.74 -0.11 13.12
CA SER A 143 10.32 -0.02 14.52
C SER A 143 9.45 -1.21 14.92
N PRO A 144 9.89 -2.04 15.88
CA PRO A 144 9.05 -3.10 16.42
C PRO A 144 7.73 -2.60 16.99
N ALA A 145 7.70 -1.38 17.55
CA ALA A 145 6.49 -0.79 18.10
C ALA A 145 5.47 -0.44 16.99
N THR A 146 5.95 0.09 15.86
CA THR A 146 5.10 0.39 14.71
C THR A 146 4.60 -0.90 14.03
N HIS A 147 5.45 -1.93 13.93
CA HIS A 147 5.02 -3.25 13.47
C HIS A 147 3.95 -3.86 14.39
N ALA A 148 4.17 -3.84 15.71
CA ALA A 148 3.20 -4.35 16.68
C ALA A 148 1.86 -3.63 16.64
N LEU A 149 1.85 -2.32 16.35
CA LEU A 149 0.63 -1.55 16.16
C LEU A 149 -0.14 -2.06 14.94
N LEU A 150 0.53 -2.24 13.81
CA LEU A 150 -0.10 -2.74 12.58
C LEU A 150 -0.55 -4.21 12.75
N ASP A 151 0.22 -5.04 13.44
CA ASP A 151 -0.15 -6.42 13.77
C ASP A 151 -1.44 -6.48 14.59
N ARG A 152 -1.66 -5.53 15.51
CA ARG A 152 -2.92 -5.45 16.28
C ARG A 152 -4.11 -5.13 15.38
N LEU A 153 -3.96 -4.20 14.43
CA LEU A 153 -4.99 -3.90 13.45
C LEU A 153 -5.30 -5.10 12.55
N LEU A 154 -4.27 -5.84 12.11
CA LEU A 154 -4.42 -7.03 11.27
C LEU A 154 -4.95 -8.25 12.03
N ALA A 155 -4.73 -8.34 13.34
CA ALA A 155 -5.27 -9.42 14.17
C ALA A 155 -6.80 -9.34 14.31
N ARG A 156 -7.34 -8.13 14.30
CA ARG A 156 -8.78 -7.82 14.33
C ARG A 156 -9.07 -6.77 13.26
N PRO A 157 -9.09 -7.15 11.98
CA PRO A 157 -9.24 -6.20 10.90
C PRO A 157 -10.62 -5.56 10.91
N ALA A 158 -10.65 -4.24 10.76
CA ALA A 158 -11.88 -3.49 10.60
C ALA A 158 -12.60 -3.92 9.31
N SER A 159 -13.92 -4.09 9.38
CA SER A 159 -14.72 -4.65 8.26
C SER A 159 -14.74 -3.76 7.02
N HIS A 160 -14.53 -2.46 7.19
CA HIS A 160 -14.54 -1.49 6.10
C HIS A 160 -13.13 -1.02 5.68
N LEU A 161 -12.07 -1.65 6.18
CA LEU A 161 -10.71 -1.31 5.80
C LEU A 161 -10.06 -2.46 5.04
N HIS A 162 -9.60 -2.18 3.82
CA HIS A 162 -8.65 -3.01 3.09
C HIS A 162 -7.28 -2.33 3.08
N LEU A 163 -6.27 -2.97 3.66
CA LEU A 163 -4.89 -2.50 3.61
C LEU A 163 -4.16 -3.10 2.42
N VAL A 164 -3.43 -2.27 1.69
CA VAL A 164 -2.47 -2.70 0.67
C VAL A 164 -1.08 -2.30 1.13
N ILE A 165 -0.23 -3.28 1.41
CA ILE A 165 1.15 -3.05 1.83
C ILE A 165 2.06 -3.32 0.63
N VAL A 166 2.85 -2.30 0.25
CA VAL A 166 3.85 -2.39 -0.82
C VAL A 166 5.23 -2.33 -0.20
N SER A 167 6.04 -3.38 -0.39
CA SER A 167 7.37 -3.50 0.21
C SER A 167 8.39 -4.08 -0.78
N ARG A 168 9.68 -3.85 -0.53
CA ARG A 168 10.78 -4.45 -1.31
C ARG A 168 11.13 -5.85 -0.85
N HIS A 169 10.82 -6.18 0.38
CA HIS A 169 11.06 -7.49 1.01
C HIS A 169 9.90 -7.81 1.96
N GLU A 170 9.92 -9.01 2.51
CA GLU A 170 8.94 -9.43 3.51
C GLU A 170 8.91 -8.44 4.68
N PRO A 171 7.75 -7.86 5.02
CA PRO A 171 7.64 -6.98 6.19
C PRO A 171 7.73 -7.79 7.49
N ALA A 172 8.27 -7.18 8.55
CA ALA A 172 8.36 -7.78 9.87
C ALA A 172 6.98 -7.77 10.60
N LEU A 173 5.97 -8.34 9.95
CA LEU A 173 4.59 -8.45 10.44
C LEU A 173 4.20 -9.90 10.72
N ALA A 174 3.32 -10.12 11.68
CA ALA A 174 2.83 -11.45 12.10
C ALA A 174 1.78 -12.03 11.13
N LEU A 175 2.12 -12.18 9.84
CA LEU A 175 1.20 -12.56 8.76
C LEU A 175 0.78 -14.03 8.74
N ALA A 176 1.40 -14.90 9.56
CA ALA A 176 1.12 -16.33 9.56
C ALA A 176 -0.36 -16.66 9.78
N ALA A 177 -1.01 -15.97 10.71
CA ALA A 177 -2.44 -16.16 10.99
C ALA A 177 -3.32 -15.75 9.80
N SER A 178 -3.01 -14.67 9.13
CA SER A 178 -3.75 -14.19 7.95
C SER A 178 -3.59 -15.15 6.76
N ARG A 179 -2.41 -15.75 6.59
CA ARG A 179 -2.17 -16.80 5.59
C ARG A 179 -3.01 -18.05 5.85
N VAL A 180 -3.00 -18.54 7.09
CA VAL A 180 -3.79 -19.71 7.48
C VAL A 180 -5.29 -19.49 7.32
N ARG A 181 -5.77 -18.31 7.68
CA ARG A 181 -7.19 -17.94 7.56
C ARG A 181 -7.59 -17.54 6.14
N GLN A 182 -6.65 -17.44 5.20
CA GLN A 182 -6.89 -16.95 3.83
C GLN A 182 -7.55 -15.55 3.81
N THR A 183 -7.19 -14.69 4.76
CA THR A 183 -7.69 -13.31 4.86
C THR A 183 -6.75 -12.30 4.21
N MET A 184 -5.84 -12.76 3.36
CA MET A 184 -4.93 -11.90 2.61
C MET A 184 -4.62 -12.47 1.24
N ILE A 185 -4.24 -11.57 0.33
CA ILE A 185 -3.59 -11.92 -0.95
C ILE A 185 -2.13 -11.48 -0.90
N GLU A 186 -1.27 -12.31 -1.47
CA GLU A 186 0.15 -12.01 -1.65
C GLU A 186 0.49 -12.01 -3.14
N ILE A 187 1.12 -10.91 -3.58
CA ILE A 187 1.69 -10.77 -4.91
C ILE A 187 3.20 -10.66 -4.76
N ARG A 188 3.92 -11.63 -5.26
CA ARG A 188 5.36 -11.81 -5.09
C ARG A 188 6.11 -11.56 -6.40
N ALA A 189 7.45 -11.50 -6.32
CA ALA A 189 8.31 -11.25 -7.47
C ALA A 189 8.01 -12.12 -8.71
N PRO A 190 7.74 -13.44 -8.60
CA PRO A 190 7.44 -14.25 -9.77
C PRO A 190 6.18 -13.80 -10.53
N GLN A 191 5.14 -13.36 -9.81
CA GLN A 191 3.90 -12.87 -10.42
C GLN A 191 4.08 -11.46 -11.02
N LEU A 192 4.97 -10.65 -10.42
CA LEU A 192 5.28 -9.29 -10.86
C LEU A 192 6.27 -9.25 -12.02
N GLN A 193 6.94 -10.35 -12.32
CA GLN A 193 7.85 -10.43 -13.44
C GLN A 193 7.11 -10.21 -14.76
N PHE A 194 7.69 -9.38 -15.63
CA PHE A 194 7.14 -9.22 -16.97
C PHE A 194 7.31 -10.51 -17.78
N SER A 195 6.27 -10.91 -18.49
CA SER A 195 6.42 -11.89 -19.55
C SER A 195 7.25 -11.31 -20.69
N ASP A 196 7.75 -12.17 -21.59
CA ASP A 196 8.45 -11.72 -22.78
C ASP A 196 7.56 -10.78 -23.63
N GLN A 197 6.25 -11.03 -23.65
CA GLN A 197 5.27 -10.22 -24.37
C GLN A 197 5.05 -8.86 -23.68
N ASP A 198 4.98 -8.81 -22.35
CA ASP A 198 4.88 -7.56 -21.59
C ASP A 198 6.13 -6.70 -21.80
N SER A 199 7.30 -7.34 -21.77
CA SER A 199 8.60 -6.70 -22.02
C SER A 199 8.68 -6.13 -23.43
N ALA A 200 8.21 -6.87 -24.44
CA ALA A 200 8.11 -6.41 -25.82
C ALA A 200 7.22 -5.16 -25.93
N THR A 201 6.03 -5.25 -25.37
CA THR A 201 5.05 -4.15 -25.38
C THR A 201 5.60 -2.89 -24.70
N LEU A 202 6.28 -3.05 -23.56
CA LEU A 202 6.90 -1.92 -22.85
C LEU A 202 7.98 -1.25 -23.72
N ILE A 203 8.87 -2.06 -24.31
CA ILE A 203 9.96 -1.54 -25.15
C ILE A 203 9.40 -0.85 -26.40
N GLU A 204 8.41 -1.43 -27.06
CA GLU A 204 7.76 -0.83 -28.22
C GLU A 204 7.14 0.55 -27.89
N ARG A 205 6.49 0.66 -26.75
CA ARG A 205 5.92 1.94 -26.29
C ARG A 205 6.99 2.98 -25.97
N CYS A 206 8.07 2.58 -25.26
CA CYS A 206 9.16 3.49 -24.91
C CYS A 206 9.98 3.95 -26.13
N VAL A 207 10.17 3.09 -27.13
CA VAL A 207 10.98 3.38 -28.33
C VAL A 207 10.15 3.96 -29.47
N GLY A 208 8.82 3.85 -29.41
CA GLY A 208 7.90 4.35 -30.44
C GLY A 208 7.95 3.55 -31.75
N ARG A 209 8.54 2.34 -31.76
CA ARG A 209 8.60 1.44 -32.93
C ARG A 209 8.66 -0.02 -32.49
N ALA A 210 8.17 -0.93 -33.35
CA ALA A 210 8.27 -2.36 -33.15
C ALA A 210 9.73 -2.82 -33.05
N VAL A 211 10.04 -3.61 -32.03
CA VAL A 211 11.39 -4.15 -31.79
C VAL A 211 11.41 -5.62 -32.20
N PRO A 212 12.35 -6.05 -33.08
CA PRO A 212 12.44 -7.43 -33.48
C PRO A 212 12.68 -8.38 -32.27
N PRO A 213 12.07 -9.58 -32.27
CA PRO A 213 12.19 -10.54 -31.15
C PRO A 213 13.62 -10.92 -30.76
N ALA A 214 14.54 -10.94 -31.73
CA ALA A 214 15.97 -11.23 -31.49
C ALA A 214 16.69 -10.14 -30.67
N ALA A 215 16.27 -8.86 -30.80
CA ALA A 215 16.83 -7.76 -30.00
C ALA A 215 16.30 -7.73 -28.56
N LEU A 216 15.09 -8.23 -28.36
CA LEU A 216 14.46 -8.40 -27.04
C LEU A 216 15.21 -9.41 -26.16
N ALA A 217 15.56 -10.56 -26.70
CA ALA A 217 16.28 -11.63 -25.97
C ALA A 217 17.65 -11.17 -25.44
N GLN A 218 18.35 -10.27 -26.17
CA GLN A 218 19.64 -9.72 -25.74
C GLN A 218 19.51 -8.67 -24.62
N GLN A 219 18.42 -7.94 -24.54
CA GLN A 219 18.23 -6.90 -23.52
C GLN A 219 17.67 -7.49 -22.22
N ILE A 220 16.76 -8.46 -22.29
CA ILE A 220 16.20 -9.15 -21.14
C ILE A 220 17.28 -9.96 -20.40
N GLY A 221 18.20 -10.62 -21.13
CA GLY A 221 19.32 -11.34 -20.53
C GLY A 221 20.35 -10.45 -19.81
N ARG A 222 20.40 -9.15 -20.09
CA ARG A 222 21.29 -8.18 -19.41
C ARG A 222 20.68 -7.55 -18.15
N ALA A 223 19.35 -7.61 -17.99
CA ALA A 223 18.65 -7.07 -16.83
C ALA A 223 18.58 -8.06 -15.65
N HIS A 224 19.03 -9.31 -15.86
CA HIS A 224 19.03 -10.38 -14.85
C HIS A 224 20.44 -10.77 -14.33
N VAL A 225 21.49 -9.97 -14.61
CA VAL A 225 22.84 -10.13 -14.08
C VAL A 225 23.16 -9.08 -13.03
#